data_e85a7823568c0daa2a9bf7e5c5cfebb4
#
_entry.id   e85a7823568c0daa2a9bf7e5c5cfebb4
#
_cell.length_a   1.000
_cell.length_b   1.000
_cell.length_c   1.000
_cell.angle_alpha   90.00
_cell.angle_beta   90.00
_cell.angle_gamma   90.00
#
_symmetry.space_group_name_H-M   'P 1'
#
loop_
_entity.id
_entity.type
_entity.pdbx_description
1 polymer ?
#
loop_
_entity_poly.entity_id
_entity_poly.type
_entity_poly.pdbx_seq_one_letter_code
_entity_poly.pdbx_strand_id
1 'polypeptide(L)'
;MGVGRGNNNRIALGLATLSLTLSLHTLAQSDNLELGAPGTADKVIDREGYALGYKSAWKTARWVTYRLTDDEVLNQVARRSDEFAPDPQIVGGPQLEDYRGSGYDRGHLAPAADMKWSQRAMTECFYLSNMVPQDRGNNGGIWNEIENTVRGFACAEGSVFVATGPVTPERPVLSVGKGRVAVPTELWKVVYDETPPQKMIGFIVPNRSVKGKPKDYACSIAEVERRTGLRFFPKLTGKDSLKASFDTSAWDWSKSQRRRIAAAAPRAAQTTSTSKASDSYFAGFREEYRAGGAMPVGSRKAAPVCDKWPDTGWWLSTNSMKRHNRKCENYRKTRGYPCRKDEGSPCGKCGG
;
A
#
# COMPACT_ATOMS: atom_id res chain seq x y z
N MET A 1 19.85 26.98 89.78
CA MET A 1 20.89 26.94 88.76
C MET A 1 20.72 25.64 87.98
N GLY A 2 20.21 25.66 86.83
CA GLY A 2 20.03 24.45 86.06
C GLY A 2 19.40 24.77 84.70
N VAL A 3 20.24 24.80 83.69
CA VAL A 3 19.92 25.18 82.32
C VAL A 3 19.31 23.98 81.63
N GLY A 4 18.06 24.11 81.21
CA GLY A 4 17.39 23.11 80.33
C GLY A 4 17.72 23.30 78.85
N ARG A 5 18.25 22.28 78.24
CA ARG A 5 18.47 22.25 76.78
C ARG A 5 17.19 21.75 76.08
N GLY A 6 16.57 22.62 75.28
CA GLY A 6 15.49 22.26 74.39
C GLY A 6 16.02 21.56 73.11
N ASN A 7 15.39 20.42 72.82
CA ASN A 7 15.68 19.60 71.64
C ASN A 7 14.70 19.97 70.52
N ASN A 8 15.17 20.65 69.48
CA ASN A 8 14.41 21.00 68.29
C ASN A 8 14.54 19.88 67.26
N ASN A 9 13.59 18.96 67.23
CA ASN A 9 13.42 18.01 66.11
C ASN A 9 12.77 18.74 64.93
N ARG A 10 13.55 19.08 63.91
CA ARG A 10 13.05 19.53 62.60
C ARG A 10 12.80 18.29 61.77
N ILE A 11 11.52 17.99 61.52
CA ILE A 11 11.07 16.99 60.51
C ILE A 11 11.23 17.64 59.13
N ALA A 12 12.17 17.18 58.37
CA ALA A 12 12.32 17.57 56.98
C ALA A 12 11.32 16.76 56.10
N LEU A 13 10.29 17.43 55.60
CA LEU A 13 9.36 16.88 54.63
C LEU A 13 10.05 16.89 53.28
N GLY A 14 10.53 15.76 52.81
CA GLY A 14 11.06 15.58 51.47
C GLY A 14 9.92 15.55 50.44
N LEU A 15 9.73 16.58 49.67
CA LEU A 15 8.89 16.59 48.47
C LEU A 15 9.59 15.81 47.35
N ALA A 16 9.19 14.55 47.15
CA ALA A 16 9.59 13.79 45.99
C ALA A 16 8.78 14.29 44.76
N THR A 17 9.38 15.11 43.93
CA THR A 17 8.83 15.49 42.63
C THR A 17 8.95 14.32 41.67
N LEU A 18 7.81 13.64 41.40
CA LEU A 18 7.70 12.62 40.40
C LEU A 18 7.71 13.28 39.01
N SER A 19 8.87 13.35 38.38
CA SER A 19 8.99 13.83 36.99
C SER A 19 8.42 12.76 36.06
N LEU A 20 7.18 12.98 35.59
CA LEU A 20 6.55 12.18 34.55
C LEU A 20 7.18 12.60 33.20
N THR A 21 8.22 11.88 32.78
CA THR A 21 8.76 12.03 31.42
C THR A 21 7.76 11.43 30.45
N LEU A 22 6.94 12.29 29.84
CA LEU A 22 6.09 11.92 28.72
C LEU A 22 7.01 11.64 27.53
N SER A 23 7.33 10.39 27.28
CA SER A 23 8.01 9.96 26.04
C SER A 23 7.07 10.25 24.87
N LEU A 24 7.24 11.38 24.21
CA LEU A 24 6.68 11.62 22.89
C LEU A 24 7.28 10.56 21.96
N HIS A 25 6.57 9.46 21.76
CA HIS A 25 6.83 8.58 20.63
C HIS A 25 6.44 9.40 19.39
N THR A 26 7.42 10.04 18.77
CA THR A 26 7.28 10.47 17.37
C THR A 26 6.95 9.21 16.59
N LEU A 27 5.70 9.10 16.14
CA LEU A 27 5.32 8.08 15.15
C LEU A 27 6.31 8.26 14.00
N ALA A 28 7.18 7.29 13.80
CA ALA A 28 8.11 7.31 12.68
C ALA A 28 7.26 7.52 11.42
N GLN A 29 7.52 8.60 10.71
CA GLN A 29 6.88 8.86 9.42
C GLN A 29 7.27 7.69 8.53
N SER A 30 6.31 7.06 7.85
CA SER A 30 6.61 5.97 6.93
C SER A 30 7.49 6.47 5.79
N ASP A 31 8.27 5.57 5.20
CA ASP A 31 9.10 5.86 4.02
C ASP A 31 8.25 6.37 2.84
N ASN A 32 6.93 6.06 2.84
CA ASN A 32 6.00 6.52 1.81
C ASN A 32 5.84 8.05 1.75
N LEU A 33 6.05 8.77 2.85
CA LEU A 33 5.99 10.22 2.96
C LEU A 33 7.34 10.86 3.31
N GLU A 34 8.43 10.11 3.17
CA GLU A 34 9.79 10.58 3.46
C GLU A 34 10.09 11.90 2.74
N LEU A 35 9.81 11.97 1.44
CA LEU A 35 10.02 13.16 0.61
C LEU A 35 8.85 14.15 0.63
N GLY A 36 7.86 13.93 1.50
CA GLY A 36 6.70 14.79 1.72
C GLY A 36 5.52 14.51 0.79
N ALA A 37 4.34 14.99 1.19
CA ALA A 37 3.11 14.87 0.40
C ALA A 37 3.17 15.80 -0.82
N PRO A 38 2.81 15.32 -2.02
CA PRO A 38 2.86 16.12 -3.26
C PRO A 38 1.91 17.32 -3.29
N GLY A 39 0.93 17.36 -2.42
CA GLY A 39 -0.03 18.45 -2.35
C GLY A 39 -1.12 18.21 -1.33
N THR A 40 -2.00 19.20 -1.16
CA THR A 40 -3.14 19.11 -0.26
C THR A 40 -4.13 18.03 -0.68
N ALA A 41 -4.81 17.45 0.30
CA ALA A 41 -5.86 16.47 0.14
C ALA A 41 -6.90 16.64 1.24
N ASP A 42 -8.13 16.15 1.01
CA ASP A 42 -9.17 16.19 2.04
C ASP A 42 -8.86 15.21 3.17
N LYS A 43 -8.17 14.12 2.83
CA LYS A 43 -7.64 13.15 3.79
C LYS A 43 -6.34 12.54 3.29
N VAL A 44 -5.33 12.49 4.15
CA VAL A 44 -4.10 11.74 3.91
C VAL A 44 -4.20 10.42 4.68
N ILE A 45 -3.92 9.33 4.00
CA ILE A 45 -3.90 7.98 4.57
C ILE A 45 -2.54 7.37 4.29
N ASP A 46 -1.86 6.95 5.34
CA ASP A 46 -0.60 6.24 5.26
C ASP A 46 -0.83 4.75 5.53
N ARG A 47 -0.36 3.90 4.62
CA ARG A 47 -0.54 2.46 4.64
C ARG A 47 0.81 1.76 4.66
N GLU A 48 0.83 0.45 4.78
CA GLU A 48 2.08 -0.29 4.82
C GLU A 48 2.92 -0.09 3.54
N GLY A 49 2.30 -0.15 2.37
CA GLY A 49 3.01 -0.09 1.10
C GLY A 49 2.92 1.23 0.35
N TYR A 50 2.09 2.19 0.79
CA TYR A 50 1.93 3.48 0.12
C TYR A 50 1.18 4.48 1.00
N ALA A 51 1.34 5.77 0.72
CA ALA A 51 0.47 6.82 1.24
C ALA A 51 -0.35 7.44 0.12
N LEU A 52 -1.55 7.90 0.43
CA LEU A 52 -2.42 8.58 -0.53
C LEU A 52 -3.03 9.87 0.04
N GLY A 53 -3.28 10.83 -0.83
CA GLY A 53 -4.10 12.00 -0.58
C GLY A 53 -5.43 11.90 -1.29
N TYR A 54 -6.50 11.64 -0.54
CA TYR A 54 -7.85 11.46 -1.07
C TYR A 54 -8.53 12.79 -1.36
N LYS A 55 -9.25 12.87 -2.49
CA LYS A 55 -10.08 14.02 -2.89
C LYS A 55 -11.55 13.60 -2.91
N SER A 56 -12.31 14.03 -1.93
CA SER A 56 -13.71 13.62 -1.74
C SER A 56 -14.62 14.00 -2.92
N ALA A 57 -14.37 15.16 -3.53
CA ALA A 57 -15.12 15.60 -4.71
C ALA A 57 -14.92 14.70 -5.93
N TRP A 58 -13.78 14.00 -6.02
CA TRP A 58 -13.48 13.07 -7.11
C TRP A 58 -13.82 11.62 -6.76
N LYS A 59 -13.96 11.31 -5.48
CA LYS A 59 -14.07 9.95 -4.97
C LYS A 59 -12.87 9.05 -5.32
N THR A 60 -11.69 9.66 -5.51
CA THR A 60 -10.42 8.98 -5.80
C THR A 60 -9.27 9.66 -5.07
N ALA A 61 -8.10 9.02 -5.03
CA ALA A 61 -6.91 9.72 -4.62
C ALA A 61 -6.52 10.79 -5.65
N ARG A 62 -6.06 11.95 -5.17
CA ARG A 62 -5.41 12.99 -5.96
C ARG A 62 -3.98 12.61 -6.28
N TRP A 63 -3.32 11.92 -5.35
CA TRP A 63 -1.97 11.40 -5.46
C TRP A 63 -1.80 10.17 -4.57
N VAL A 64 -0.90 9.31 -4.96
CA VAL A 64 -0.36 8.20 -4.18
C VAL A 64 1.15 8.30 -4.25
N THR A 65 1.86 8.02 -3.15
CA THR A 65 3.32 8.04 -3.09
C THR A 65 3.85 6.88 -2.28
N TYR A 66 5.02 6.35 -2.66
CA TYR A 66 5.69 5.25 -1.98
C TYR A 66 7.16 5.17 -2.39
N ARG A 67 7.97 4.55 -1.56
CA ARG A 67 9.28 4.07 -1.94
C ARG A 67 9.14 2.65 -2.45
N LEU A 68 9.86 2.30 -3.51
CA LEU A 68 9.90 0.95 -4.08
C LEU A 68 11.34 0.49 -4.14
N THR A 69 11.66 -0.56 -3.41
CA THR A 69 13.00 -1.16 -3.37
C THR A 69 13.09 -2.40 -4.26
N ASP A 70 14.30 -2.79 -4.65
CA ASP A 70 14.53 -4.03 -5.37
C ASP A 70 14.14 -5.26 -4.54
N ASP A 71 14.37 -5.23 -3.23
CA ASP A 71 13.93 -6.29 -2.31
C ASP A 71 12.41 -6.46 -2.31
N GLU A 72 11.63 -5.39 -2.31
CA GLU A 72 10.17 -5.45 -2.39
C GLU A 72 9.68 -6.00 -3.73
N VAL A 73 10.35 -5.64 -4.83
CA VAL A 73 10.04 -6.16 -6.16
C VAL A 73 10.36 -7.65 -6.28
N LEU A 74 11.48 -8.10 -5.69
CA LEU A 74 11.97 -9.47 -5.78
C LEU A 74 11.33 -10.40 -4.76
N ASN A 75 10.94 -9.90 -3.60
CA ASN A 75 10.36 -10.68 -2.50
C ASN A 75 8.83 -10.83 -2.68
N GLN A 76 8.40 -11.90 -3.33
CA GLN A 76 7.00 -12.13 -3.67
C GLN A 76 6.35 -13.13 -2.70
N VAL A 77 6.02 -12.69 -1.49
CA VAL A 77 5.38 -13.52 -0.45
C VAL A 77 3.85 -13.54 -0.55
N ALA A 78 3.25 -12.48 -1.12
CA ALA A 78 1.80 -12.36 -1.28
C ALA A 78 1.37 -12.66 -2.72
N ARG A 79 0.28 -13.39 -2.86
CA ARG A 79 -0.40 -13.55 -4.16
C ARG A 79 -1.37 -12.39 -4.35
N ARG A 80 -1.59 -12.00 -5.61
CA ARG A 80 -2.62 -11.01 -5.96
C ARG A 80 -3.98 -11.48 -5.42
N SER A 81 -4.66 -10.62 -4.65
CA SER A 81 -5.90 -11.00 -3.98
C SER A 81 -7.14 -10.84 -4.88
N ASP A 82 -7.16 -9.83 -5.75
CA ASP A 82 -8.33 -9.37 -6.53
C ASP A 82 -9.58 -9.08 -5.66
N GLU A 83 -9.39 -8.91 -4.34
CA GLU A 83 -10.45 -8.65 -3.37
C GLU A 83 -10.65 -7.13 -3.19
N PHE A 84 -11.20 -6.50 -4.20
CA PHE A 84 -11.54 -5.07 -4.13
C PHE A 84 -12.57 -4.79 -3.04
N ALA A 85 -12.35 -3.73 -2.25
CA ALA A 85 -13.25 -3.34 -1.16
C ALA A 85 -13.31 -1.82 -0.99
N PRO A 86 -14.45 -1.26 -0.54
CA PRO A 86 -14.50 0.10 -0.05
C PRO A 86 -13.44 0.33 1.03
N ASP A 87 -12.82 1.51 1.02
CA ASP A 87 -11.82 1.86 2.02
C ASP A 87 -12.48 2.12 3.37
N PRO A 88 -12.15 1.37 4.43
CA PRO A 88 -12.76 1.55 5.74
C PRO A 88 -12.44 2.91 6.38
N GLN A 89 -11.40 3.59 5.92
CA GLN A 89 -11.03 4.91 6.40
C GLN A 89 -11.72 6.06 5.63
N ILE A 90 -12.46 5.78 4.55
CA ILE A 90 -13.13 6.80 3.73
C ILE A 90 -14.64 6.67 3.87
N VAL A 91 -15.24 7.58 4.66
CA VAL A 91 -16.70 7.67 4.77
C VAL A 91 -17.28 8.22 3.46
N GLY A 92 -18.30 7.54 2.93
CA GLY A 92 -18.96 7.93 1.67
C GLY A 92 -18.05 7.81 0.44
N GLY A 93 -17.00 6.98 0.52
CA GLY A 93 -16.12 6.65 -0.60
C GLY A 93 -16.80 5.82 -1.69
N PRO A 94 -16.08 5.49 -2.77
CA PRO A 94 -16.61 4.69 -3.87
C PRO A 94 -17.00 3.29 -3.40
N GLN A 95 -17.99 2.71 -4.09
CA GLN A 95 -18.49 1.37 -3.86
C GLN A 95 -18.19 0.49 -5.09
N LEU A 96 -18.21 -0.83 -4.91
CA LEU A 96 -17.98 -1.78 -6.01
C LEU A 96 -19.01 -1.61 -7.14
N GLU A 97 -20.24 -1.24 -6.77
CA GLU A 97 -21.35 -0.99 -7.67
C GLU A 97 -21.09 0.19 -8.61
N ASP A 98 -20.30 1.17 -8.18
CA ASP A 98 -19.97 2.35 -9.01
C ASP A 98 -19.17 1.97 -10.27
N TYR A 99 -18.39 0.89 -10.20
CA TYR A 99 -17.60 0.42 -11.33
C TYR A 99 -18.32 -0.65 -12.17
N ARG A 100 -19.39 -1.28 -11.61
CA ARG A 100 -20.10 -2.36 -12.31
C ARG A 100 -20.82 -1.83 -13.55
N GLY A 101 -20.51 -2.39 -14.73
CA GLY A 101 -21.12 -1.98 -15.99
C GLY A 101 -20.73 -0.58 -16.46
N SER A 102 -19.76 0.08 -15.83
CA SER A 102 -19.32 1.43 -16.18
C SER A 102 -18.53 1.51 -17.49
N GLY A 103 -18.03 0.39 -17.99
CA GLY A 103 -17.12 0.34 -19.13
C GLY A 103 -15.65 0.58 -18.76
N TYR A 104 -15.36 0.89 -17.49
CA TYR A 104 -14.02 1.12 -16.96
C TYR A 104 -13.57 0.00 -16.02
N ASP A 105 -12.28 -0.26 -16.00
CA ASP A 105 -11.63 -1.10 -15.00
C ASP A 105 -11.44 -0.31 -13.68
N ARG A 106 -11.25 -1.04 -12.58
CA ARG A 106 -10.71 -0.52 -11.33
C ARG A 106 -9.19 -0.44 -11.46
N GLY A 107 -8.70 0.66 -12.02
CA GLY A 107 -7.28 0.87 -12.26
C GLY A 107 -6.55 1.25 -10.97
N HIS A 108 -5.48 0.51 -10.65
CA HIS A 108 -4.64 0.79 -9.48
C HIS A 108 -3.76 2.02 -9.71
N LEU A 109 -3.58 2.83 -8.67
CA LEU A 109 -2.54 3.86 -8.61
C LEU A 109 -1.24 3.27 -8.05
N ALA A 110 -1.24 2.75 -6.81
CA ALA A 110 -0.19 1.86 -6.31
C ALA A 110 -0.50 0.44 -6.77
N PRO A 111 0.27 -0.16 -7.71
CA PRO A 111 -0.10 -1.41 -8.35
C PRO A 111 0.11 -2.62 -7.43
N ALA A 112 -0.77 -3.60 -7.53
CA ALA A 112 -0.66 -4.83 -6.75
C ALA A 112 0.67 -5.59 -6.98
N ALA A 113 1.31 -5.40 -8.13
CA ALA A 113 2.59 -6.03 -8.40
C ALA A 113 3.75 -5.45 -7.57
N ASP A 114 3.62 -4.20 -7.09
CA ASP A 114 4.59 -3.54 -6.22
C ASP A 114 4.35 -3.88 -4.74
N MET A 115 3.21 -4.51 -4.40
CA MET A 115 2.78 -4.82 -3.02
C MET A 115 2.92 -6.31 -2.66
N LYS A 116 3.62 -7.09 -3.48
CA LYS A 116 3.74 -8.54 -3.28
C LYS A 116 4.64 -8.95 -2.12
N TRP A 117 5.41 -8.06 -1.60
CA TRP A 117 6.33 -8.29 -0.49
C TRP A 117 5.61 -8.41 0.87
N SER A 118 4.36 -7.92 0.99
CA SER A 118 3.56 -8.01 2.20
C SER A 118 2.11 -8.40 1.90
N GLN A 119 1.55 -9.29 2.70
CA GLN A 119 0.13 -9.66 2.60
C GLN A 119 -0.78 -8.48 2.95
N ARG A 120 -0.37 -7.62 3.88
CA ARG A 120 -1.12 -6.43 4.26
C ARG A 120 -1.05 -5.37 3.18
N ALA A 121 0.14 -5.05 2.66
CA ALA A 121 0.28 -4.12 1.53
C ALA A 121 -0.56 -4.59 0.32
N MET A 122 -0.56 -5.91 0.03
CA MET A 122 -1.39 -6.52 -1.00
C MET A 122 -2.88 -6.31 -0.74
N THR A 123 -3.37 -6.52 0.47
CA THR A 123 -4.79 -6.30 0.81
C THR A 123 -5.16 -4.82 0.71
N GLU A 124 -4.31 -3.95 1.26
CA GLU A 124 -4.55 -2.51 1.31
C GLU A 124 -4.57 -1.87 -0.08
N CYS A 125 -3.77 -2.37 -1.04
CA CYS A 125 -3.75 -1.82 -2.39
C CYS A 125 -5.04 -2.07 -3.19
N PHE A 126 -5.91 -3.00 -2.76
CA PHE A 126 -7.22 -3.26 -3.35
C PHE A 126 -8.37 -2.40 -2.78
N TYR A 127 -8.09 -1.49 -1.86
CA TYR A 127 -9.10 -0.52 -1.45
C TYR A 127 -9.44 0.44 -2.59
N LEU A 128 -10.74 0.75 -2.72
CA LEU A 128 -11.25 1.60 -3.80
C LEU A 128 -10.74 3.04 -3.75
N SER A 129 -10.17 3.49 -2.62
CA SER A 129 -9.45 4.76 -2.52
C SER A 129 -8.16 4.81 -3.35
N ASN A 130 -7.56 3.65 -3.66
CA ASN A 130 -6.40 3.49 -4.54
C ASN A 130 -6.80 3.25 -6.00
N MET A 131 -8.10 3.31 -6.33
CA MET A 131 -8.62 3.00 -7.66
C MET A 131 -9.11 4.25 -8.39
N VAL A 132 -8.91 4.23 -9.70
CA VAL A 132 -9.53 5.18 -10.63
C VAL A 132 -10.31 4.43 -11.71
N PRO A 133 -11.39 4.99 -12.25
CA PRO A 133 -11.99 4.47 -13.47
C PRO A 133 -11.01 4.59 -14.63
N GLN A 134 -10.45 3.45 -15.06
CA GLN A 134 -9.39 3.40 -16.07
C GLN A 134 -9.86 2.63 -17.29
N ASP A 135 -9.57 3.16 -18.48
CA ASP A 135 -9.82 2.45 -19.73
C ASP A 135 -9.08 1.10 -19.74
N ARG A 136 -9.76 0.03 -20.15
CA ARG A 136 -9.21 -1.33 -20.14
C ARG A 136 -7.97 -1.47 -21.01
N GLY A 137 -7.95 -0.84 -22.19
CA GLY A 137 -6.81 -0.89 -23.09
C GLY A 137 -5.62 -0.08 -22.57
N ASN A 138 -5.87 0.99 -21.78
CA ASN A 138 -4.85 1.71 -21.07
C ASN A 138 -4.31 0.86 -19.89
N ASN A 139 -5.19 0.36 -19.03
CA ASN A 139 -4.86 -0.41 -17.81
C ASN A 139 -4.04 -1.66 -18.13
N GLY A 140 -4.48 -2.49 -19.05
CA GLY A 140 -3.78 -3.71 -19.47
C GLY A 140 -2.65 -3.48 -20.49
N GLY A 141 -2.57 -2.28 -21.07
CA GLY A 141 -1.61 -1.90 -22.10
C GLY A 141 -0.45 -1.06 -21.57
N ILE A 142 -0.36 0.18 -22.09
CA ILE A 142 0.79 1.06 -21.84
C ILE A 142 1.00 1.36 -20.36
N TRP A 143 -0.08 1.47 -19.54
CA TRP A 143 0.05 1.72 -18.12
C TRP A 143 0.75 0.57 -17.40
N ASN A 144 0.33 -0.67 -17.66
CA ASN A 144 1.01 -1.87 -17.15
C ASN A 144 2.47 -1.96 -17.61
N GLU A 145 2.79 -1.50 -18.83
CA GLU A 145 4.19 -1.45 -19.30
C GLU A 145 5.02 -0.41 -18.54
N ILE A 146 4.45 0.75 -18.22
CA ILE A 146 5.11 1.78 -17.41
C ILE A 146 5.35 1.25 -15.99
N GLU A 147 4.37 0.60 -15.36
CA GLU A 147 4.54 -0.02 -14.05
C GLU A 147 5.66 -1.07 -14.05
N ASN A 148 5.70 -1.93 -15.07
CA ASN A 148 6.78 -2.90 -15.26
C ASN A 148 8.15 -2.21 -15.44
N THR A 149 8.18 -1.08 -16.13
CA THR A 149 9.40 -0.29 -16.34
C THR A 149 9.89 0.31 -15.02
N VAL A 150 9.00 0.89 -14.21
CA VAL A 150 9.35 1.46 -12.90
C VAL A 150 9.89 0.40 -11.93
N ARG A 151 9.30 -0.81 -11.92
CA ARG A 151 9.89 -1.95 -11.19
C ARG A 151 11.28 -2.31 -11.70
N GLY A 152 11.50 -2.21 -13.02
CA GLY A 152 12.83 -2.37 -13.63
C GLY A 152 13.82 -1.33 -13.11
N PHE A 153 13.41 -0.08 -13.00
CA PHE A 153 14.24 0.99 -12.42
C PHE A 153 14.58 0.71 -10.96
N ALA A 154 13.61 0.34 -10.12
CA ALA A 154 13.88 -0.04 -8.73
C ALA A 154 14.90 -1.17 -8.62
N CYS A 155 14.79 -2.20 -9.48
CA CYS A 155 15.77 -3.29 -9.51
C CYS A 155 17.16 -2.87 -10.01
N ALA A 156 17.24 -1.86 -10.85
CA ALA A 156 18.55 -1.40 -11.39
C ALA A 156 19.24 -0.46 -10.41
N GLU A 157 18.49 0.39 -9.75
CA GLU A 157 19.01 1.46 -8.88
C GLU A 157 19.02 1.08 -7.38
N GLY A 158 18.44 -0.09 -7.01
CA GLY A 158 18.26 -0.54 -5.63
C GLY A 158 16.96 0.00 -4.99
N SER A 159 16.61 1.25 -5.24
CA SER A 159 15.32 1.82 -4.83
C SER A 159 14.97 3.06 -5.66
N VAL A 160 13.67 3.37 -5.72
CA VAL A 160 13.16 4.62 -6.32
C VAL A 160 11.98 5.15 -5.49
N PHE A 161 11.84 6.47 -5.45
CA PHE A 161 10.62 7.11 -4.96
C PHE A 161 9.63 7.27 -6.10
N VAL A 162 8.39 6.87 -5.88
CA VAL A 162 7.32 6.90 -6.87
C VAL A 162 6.19 7.76 -6.36
N ALA A 163 5.67 8.67 -7.21
CA ALA A 163 4.35 9.22 -7.01
C ALA A 163 3.50 9.01 -8.28
N THR A 164 2.20 8.84 -8.12
CA THR A 164 1.28 8.49 -9.21
C THR A 164 -0.13 9.00 -8.90
N GLY A 165 -0.91 9.24 -9.93
CA GLY A 165 -2.27 9.70 -9.75
C GLY A 165 -2.97 10.06 -11.07
N PRO A 166 -4.22 10.56 -10.94
CA PRO A 166 -5.00 11.02 -12.08
C PRO A 166 -4.71 12.49 -12.42
N VAL A 167 -4.82 12.84 -13.70
CA VAL A 167 -5.13 14.20 -14.13
C VAL A 167 -6.65 14.30 -14.20
N THR A 168 -7.22 14.99 -13.24
CA THR A 168 -8.69 15.17 -13.15
C THR A 168 -8.97 16.65 -13.00
N PRO A 169 -9.83 17.24 -13.87
CA PRO A 169 -10.28 18.61 -13.67
C PRO A 169 -10.96 18.80 -12.31
N GLU A 170 -10.88 19.99 -11.72
CA GLU A 170 -11.57 20.28 -10.44
C GLU A 170 -13.07 19.99 -10.52
N ARG A 171 -13.68 20.20 -11.69
CA ARG A 171 -15.03 19.75 -12.01
C ARG A 171 -14.97 18.65 -13.06
N PRO A 172 -15.03 17.38 -12.66
CA PRO A 172 -14.93 16.26 -13.61
C PRO A 172 -16.05 16.30 -14.64
N VAL A 173 -15.72 16.16 -15.90
CA VAL A 173 -16.69 16.12 -17.02
C VAL A 173 -17.42 14.78 -17.03
N LEU A 174 -16.75 13.70 -16.65
CA LEU A 174 -17.27 12.33 -16.65
C LEU A 174 -17.08 11.68 -15.28
N SER A 175 -18.10 10.95 -14.85
CA SER A 175 -18.05 10.15 -13.64
C SER A 175 -18.81 8.84 -13.82
N VAL A 176 -18.47 7.82 -13.05
CA VAL A 176 -19.11 6.51 -13.08
C VAL A 176 -19.88 6.23 -11.79
N GLY A 177 -20.91 5.41 -11.91
CA GLY A 177 -21.72 4.94 -10.80
C GLY A 177 -22.58 6.01 -10.12
N LYS A 178 -23.40 5.57 -9.16
CA LYS A 178 -24.21 6.46 -8.33
C LYS A 178 -23.35 7.31 -7.39
N GLY A 179 -22.18 6.79 -7.00
CA GLY A 179 -21.19 7.49 -6.19
C GLY A 179 -20.49 8.63 -6.95
N ARG A 180 -20.67 8.72 -8.27
CA ARG A 180 -20.06 9.74 -9.13
C ARG A 180 -18.54 9.76 -9.02
N VAL A 181 -17.90 8.60 -9.14
CA VAL A 181 -16.45 8.47 -9.15
C VAL A 181 -15.88 9.12 -10.40
N ALA A 182 -15.04 10.13 -10.26
CA ALA A 182 -14.50 10.90 -11.37
C ALA A 182 -13.66 10.03 -12.31
N VAL A 183 -13.89 10.17 -13.63
CA VAL A 183 -13.05 9.54 -14.66
C VAL A 183 -11.93 10.51 -15.00
N PRO A 184 -10.65 10.14 -14.77
CA PRO A 184 -9.52 10.99 -15.14
C PRO A 184 -9.36 11.07 -16.66
N THR A 185 -8.87 12.21 -17.14
CA THR A 185 -8.52 12.39 -18.55
C THR A 185 -7.20 11.75 -18.92
N GLU A 186 -6.26 11.74 -17.97
CA GLU A 186 -4.92 11.19 -18.10
C GLU A 186 -4.50 10.57 -16.77
N LEU A 187 -3.50 9.72 -16.81
CA LEU A 187 -2.80 9.19 -15.64
C LEU A 187 -1.35 9.65 -15.70
N TRP A 188 -0.77 9.92 -14.56
CA TRP A 188 0.63 10.31 -14.45
C TRP A 188 1.37 9.44 -13.42
N LYS A 189 2.68 9.31 -13.64
CA LYS A 189 3.61 8.70 -12.71
C LYS A 189 4.92 9.46 -12.75
N VAL A 190 5.52 9.75 -11.58
CA VAL A 190 6.84 10.35 -11.46
C VAL A 190 7.74 9.45 -10.63
N VAL A 191 9.00 9.41 -11.00
CA VAL A 191 10.02 8.55 -10.39
C VAL A 191 11.25 9.39 -10.08
N TYR A 192 11.79 9.24 -8.89
CA TYR A 192 13.05 9.84 -8.45
C TYR A 192 13.98 8.75 -7.94
N ASP A 193 15.20 8.75 -8.47
CA ASP A 193 16.33 7.99 -7.98
C ASP A 193 17.28 8.92 -7.22
N GLU A 194 17.48 8.63 -5.94
CA GLU A 194 18.36 9.41 -5.07
C GLU A 194 19.83 9.01 -5.19
N THR A 195 20.11 7.87 -5.83
CA THR A 195 21.48 7.35 -6.03
C THR A 195 22.26 8.22 -7.01
N PRO A 196 23.46 8.67 -6.69
CA PRO A 196 24.25 9.46 -7.63
C PRO A 196 24.67 8.69 -8.91
N PRO A 197 24.53 9.31 -10.09
CA PRO A 197 23.97 10.63 -10.35
C PRO A 197 22.44 10.63 -10.23
N GLN A 198 21.91 11.49 -9.32
CA GLN A 198 20.48 11.60 -9.09
C GLN A 198 19.72 11.92 -10.38
N LYS A 199 18.56 11.31 -10.57
CA LYS A 199 17.77 11.48 -11.79
C LYS A 199 16.28 11.41 -11.52
N MET A 200 15.51 12.06 -12.39
CA MET A 200 14.05 12.11 -12.30
C MET A 200 13.44 11.85 -13.68
N ILE A 201 12.26 11.25 -13.71
CA ILE A 201 11.47 11.04 -14.91
C ILE A 201 9.98 11.07 -14.58
N GLY A 202 9.19 11.68 -15.44
CA GLY A 202 7.74 11.66 -15.40
C GLY A 202 7.15 10.89 -16.58
N PHE A 203 5.89 10.47 -16.42
CA PHE A 203 5.07 9.88 -17.49
C PHE A 203 3.68 10.49 -17.42
N ILE A 204 3.11 10.81 -18.57
CA ILE A 204 1.72 11.23 -18.71
C ILE A 204 1.09 10.42 -19.85
N VAL A 205 -0.02 9.76 -19.57
CA VAL A 205 -0.70 8.87 -20.53
C VAL A 205 -2.20 9.19 -20.54
N PRO A 206 -2.80 9.43 -21.74
CA PRO A 206 -4.24 9.56 -21.86
C PRO A 206 -4.98 8.33 -21.32
N ASN A 207 -6.08 8.53 -20.60
CA ASN A 207 -6.91 7.44 -20.07
C ASN A 207 -7.77 6.79 -21.17
N ARG A 208 -7.11 6.24 -22.16
CA ARG A 208 -7.68 5.49 -23.28
C ARG A 208 -6.65 4.54 -23.84
N SER A 209 -7.09 3.57 -24.63
CA SER A 209 -6.16 2.72 -25.37
C SER A 209 -5.28 3.55 -26.30
N VAL A 210 -3.96 3.40 -26.17
CA VAL A 210 -2.95 4.09 -26.99
C VAL A 210 -1.88 3.11 -27.44
N LYS A 211 -1.18 3.46 -28.52
CA LYS A 211 -0.02 2.71 -29.02
C LYS A 211 1.26 3.40 -28.55
N GLY A 212 2.38 2.69 -28.57
CA GLY A 212 3.70 3.23 -28.24
C GLY A 212 4.39 2.43 -27.15
N LYS A 213 5.52 2.92 -26.70
CA LYS A 213 6.35 2.34 -25.62
C LYS A 213 6.41 3.32 -24.45
N PRO A 214 6.75 2.89 -23.23
CA PRO A 214 6.89 3.79 -22.08
C PRO A 214 7.72 5.05 -22.34
N LYS A 215 8.81 4.94 -23.11
CA LYS A 215 9.64 6.10 -23.50
C LYS A 215 8.89 7.21 -24.24
N ASP A 216 7.88 6.85 -25.02
CA ASP A 216 7.12 7.81 -25.84
C ASP A 216 6.21 8.70 -24.99
N TYR A 217 5.97 8.32 -23.74
CA TYR A 217 5.16 9.01 -22.75
C TYR A 217 5.99 9.65 -21.64
N ALA A 218 7.32 9.58 -21.75
CA ALA A 218 8.22 10.18 -20.79
C ALA A 218 8.23 11.72 -20.92
N CYS A 219 8.32 12.39 -19.78
CA CYS A 219 8.39 13.84 -19.70
C CYS A 219 9.17 14.28 -18.47
N SER A 220 9.39 15.58 -18.31
CA SER A 220 9.96 16.15 -17.10
C SER A 220 8.94 16.13 -15.94
N ILE A 221 9.44 16.09 -14.70
CA ILE A 221 8.56 16.23 -13.51
C ILE A 221 7.86 17.59 -13.52
N ALA A 222 8.53 18.66 -13.97
CA ALA A 222 7.93 19.98 -14.09
C ALA A 222 6.70 19.99 -15.03
N GLU A 223 6.67 19.19 -16.09
CA GLU A 223 5.48 19.06 -16.93
C GLU A 223 4.35 18.37 -16.18
N VAL A 224 4.65 17.32 -15.36
CA VAL A 224 3.62 16.67 -14.54
C VAL A 224 3.11 17.65 -13.47
N GLU A 225 4.00 18.43 -12.81
CA GLU A 225 3.61 19.47 -11.84
C GLU A 225 2.70 20.53 -12.49
N ARG A 226 3.02 20.96 -13.71
CA ARG A 226 2.19 21.92 -14.48
C ARG A 226 0.79 21.37 -14.79
N ARG A 227 0.68 20.10 -15.14
CA ARG A 227 -0.60 19.43 -15.46
C ARG A 227 -1.48 19.19 -14.23
N THR A 228 -0.89 18.94 -13.09
CA THR A 228 -1.60 18.48 -11.89
C THR A 228 -1.78 19.56 -10.81
N GLY A 229 -0.97 20.63 -10.88
CA GLY A 229 -0.87 21.61 -9.79
C GLY A 229 -0.27 21.03 -8.51
N LEU A 230 0.38 19.86 -8.59
CA LEU A 230 1.09 19.23 -7.48
C LEU A 230 2.55 19.69 -7.45
N ARG A 231 3.24 19.45 -6.34
CA ARG A 231 4.69 19.67 -6.16
C ARG A 231 5.30 18.38 -5.65
N PHE A 232 5.98 17.66 -6.53
CA PHE A 232 6.54 16.36 -6.16
C PHE A 232 7.80 16.49 -5.34
N PHE A 233 7.93 15.59 -4.36
CA PHE A 233 9.09 15.52 -3.48
C PHE A 233 9.44 16.87 -2.84
N PRO A 234 8.48 17.51 -2.14
CA PRO A 234 8.63 18.88 -1.67
C PRO A 234 9.74 19.07 -0.62
N LYS A 235 10.18 18.01 0.05
CA LYS A 235 11.31 18.06 0.99
C LYS A 235 12.68 18.09 0.30
N LEU A 236 12.74 17.80 -1.01
CA LEU A 236 13.99 17.96 -1.76
C LEU A 236 14.21 19.43 -2.11
N THR A 237 15.25 20.01 -1.57
CA THR A 237 15.67 21.40 -1.87
C THR A 237 16.71 21.44 -2.98
N GLY A 238 16.74 22.53 -3.77
CA GLY A 238 17.77 22.74 -4.80
C GLY A 238 17.72 21.77 -5.98
N LYS A 239 16.54 21.13 -6.24
CA LYS A 239 16.38 20.14 -7.31
C LYS A 239 15.51 20.63 -8.50
N ASP A 240 15.28 21.93 -8.63
CA ASP A 240 14.41 22.48 -9.68
C ASP A 240 14.96 22.20 -11.08
N SER A 241 16.27 22.25 -11.28
CA SER A 241 16.90 21.86 -12.55
C SER A 241 16.70 20.39 -12.89
N LEU A 242 16.75 19.51 -11.88
CA LEU A 242 16.51 18.08 -12.05
C LEU A 242 15.04 17.79 -12.40
N LYS A 243 14.10 18.57 -11.86
CA LYS A 243 12.67 18.48 -12.21
C LYS A 243 12.35 19.03 -13.59
N ALA A 244 13.09 20.05 -14.03
CA ALA A 244 12.83 20.73 -15.30
C ALA A 244 13.26 19.93 -16.54
N SER A 245 14.18 18.99 -16.38
CA SER A 245 14.71 18.16 -17.46
C SER A 245 14.49 16.67 -17.19
N PHE A 246 14.66 15.86 -18.22
CA PHE A 246 14.72 14.41 -18.08
C PHE A 246 15.61 13.85 -19.17
N ASP A 247 16.30 12.77 -18.84
CA ASP A 247 17.14 12.03 -19.79
C ASP A 247 16.74 10.55 -19.76
N THR A 248 16.14 10.12 -20.86
CA THR A 248 15.74 8.72 -20.98
C THR A 248 16.93 7.77 -21.11
N SER A 249 18.12 8.24 -21.50
CA SER A 249 19.31 7.40 -21.61
C SER A 249 19.93 7.09 -20.25
N ALA A 250 19.63 7.90 -19.23
CA ALA A 250 20.10 7.70 -17.86
C ALA A 250 19.42 6.53 -17.13
N TRP A 251 18.37 5.95 -17.69
CA TRP A 251 17.58 4.88 -17.07
C TRP A 251 17.78 3.53 -17.79
N ASP A 252 17.81 2.45 -17.01
CA ASP A 252 17.85 1.09 -17.58
C ASP A 252 16.46 0.65 -18.05
N TRP A 253 16.22 0.74 -19.35
CA TRP A 253 14.98 0.28 -19.99
C TRP A 253 15.00 -1.21 -20.33
N SER A 254 16.06 -1.92 -19.98
CA SER A 254 16.11 -3.36 -20.20
C SER A 254 15.04 -4.04 -19.35
N LYS A 255 14.40 -5.08 -19.90
CA LYS A 255 13.43 -5.90 -19.16
C LYS A 255 14.14 -6.87 -18.19
N SER A 256 15.25 -6.42 -17.58
CA SER A 256 16.10 -7.24 -16.69
C SER A 256 15.39 -7.71 -15.42
N GLN A 257 14.30 -7.03 -15.03
CA GLN A 257 13.41 -7.43 -13.94
C GLN A 257 13.00 -8.92 -14.03
N ARG A 258 12.58 -9.40 -15.22
CA ARG A 258 12.19 -10.81 -15.38
C ARG A 258 13.33 -11.78 -15.11
N ARG A 259 14.56 -11.41 -15.49
CA ARG A 259 15.76 -12.21 -15.21
C ARG A 259 16.13 -12.18 -13.74
N ARG A 260 16.01 -11.02 -13.06
CA ARG A 260 16.31 -10.89 -11.63
C ARG A 260 15.25 -11.61 -10.78
N ILE A 261 13.94 -11.48 -11.08
CA ILE A 261 12.88 -12.24 -10.42
C ILE A 261 13.09 -13.75 -10.63
N ALA A 262 13.44 -14.19 -11.83
CA ALA A 262 13.73 -15.60 -12.10
C ALA A 262 15.02 -16.09 -11.38
N ALA A 263 16.01 -15.23 -11.21
CA ALA A 263 17.24 -15.54 -10.49
C ALA A 263 17.07 -15.52 -8.97
N ALA A 264 16.19 -14.66 -8.46
CA ALA A 264 15.82 -14.57 -7.04
C ALA A 264 14.76 -15.62 -6.61
N ALA A 265 14.13 -16.32 -7.57
CA ALA A 265 13.28 -17.45 -7.24
C ALA A 265 14.10 -18.46 -6.42
N PRO A 266 13.64 -18.89 -5.24
CA PRO A 266 14.44 -19.77 -4.39
C PRO A 266 14.81 -21.01 -5.18
N ARG A 267 16.10 -21.21 -5.41
CA ARG A 267 16.66 -22.53 -5.69
C ARG A 267 16.15 -23.39 -4.54
N ALA A 268 15.41 -24.44 -4.85
CA ALA A 268 14.93 -25.39 -3.88
C ALA A 268 16.03 -25.64 -2.84
N ALA A 269 15.76 -25.24 -1.61
CA ALA A 269 16.71 -25.28 -0.52
C ALA A 269 17.19 -26.71 -0.34
N GLN A 270 18.44 -26.95 -0.66
CA GLN A 270 19.21 -28.01 -0.01
C GLN A 270 19.63 -27.45 1.35
N THR A 271 18.88 -27.90 2.33
CA THR A 271 19.20 -28.07 3.75
C THR A 271 20.53 -27.55 4.29
N THR A 272 20.49 -26.74 5.32
CA THR A 272 21.01 -27.14 6.65
C THR A 272 20.33 -26.32 7.74
N SER A 273 19.93 -27.05 8.77
CA SER A 273 19.26 -26.63 9.99
C SER A 273 20.05 -25.59 10.79
N THR A 274 19.40 -24.62 11.32
CA THR A 274 19.28 -24.29 12.75
C THR A 274 18.80 -22.86 12.92
N SER A 275 17.60 -22.66 13.42
CA SER A 275 17.27 -21.75 14.52
C SER A 275 15.81 -21.38 14.58
N LYS A 276 15.30 -21.56 15.79
CA LYS A 276 14.19 -20.89 16.49
C LYS A 276 12.75 -21.17 16.05
N ALA A 277 12.07 -21.84 16.95
CA ALA A 277 10.72 -22.40 16.91
C ALA A 277 9.55 -21.43 16.64
N SER A 278 9.76 -20.12 16.47
CA SER A 278 8.69 -19.16 16.18
C SER A 278 8.44 -18.96 14.68
N ASP A 279 9.48 -19.07 13.86
CA ASP A 279 9.34 -18.85 12.40
C ASP A 279 8.87 -20.10 11.66
N SER A 280 9.13 -21.30 12.19
CA SER A 280 8.67 -22.57 11.61
C SER A 280 7.14 -22.76 11.70
N TYR A 281 6.51 -22.15 12.70
CA TYR A 281 5.07 -22.25 12.93
C TYR A 281 4.26 -21.56 11.80
N PHE A 282 4.74 -20.43 11.30
CA PHE A 282 4.09 -19.71 10.21
C PHE A 282 4.51 -20.21 8.80
N ALA A 283 5.67 -20.82 8.67
CA ALA A 283 6.13 -21.40 7.40
C ALA A 283 5.30 -22.63 6.98
N GLY A 284 4.95 -23.51 7.91
CA GLY A 284 4.10 -24.68 7.68
C GLY A 284 2.70 -24.30 7.18
N PHE A 285 2.15 -23.18 7.67
CA PHE A 285 0.85 -22.65 7.22
C PHE A 285 0.82 -22.24 5.76
N ARG A 286 1.95 -21.81 5.21
CA ARG A 286 2.08 -21.37 3.83
C ARG A 286 2.13 -22.53 2.84
N GLU A 287 2.67 -23.67 3.23
CA GLU A 287 2.79 -24.85 2.37
C GLU A 287 1.49 -25.65 2.24
N GLU A 288 0.73 -25.83 3.32
CA GLU A 288 -0.57 -26.52 3.27
C GLU A 288 -1.63 -25.73 2.46
N TYR A 289 -1.54 -24.37 2.44
CA TYR A 289 -2.41 -23.56 1.61
C TYR A 289 -2.05 -23.64 0.12
N ARG A 290 -0.82 -24.01 -0.23
CA ARG A 290 -0.37 -24.27 -1.62
C ARG A 290 -0.83 -25.62 -2.16
N ALA A 291 -1.06 -26.61 -1.30
CA ALA A 291 -1.48 -27.94 -1.68
C ALA A 291 -3.00 -28.09 -1.93
N GLY A 292 -3.81 -27.12 -1.47
CA GLY A 292 -5.24 -27.08 -1.71
C GLY A 292 -5.56 -26.51 -3.08
N GLY A 293 -5.61 -27.39 -4.10
CA GLY A 293 -5.95 -27.06 -5.49
C GLY A 293 -7.25 -26.26 -5.61
N ALA A 294 -7.38 -25.53 -6.73
CA ALA A 294 -8.53 -24.75 -7.13
C ALA A 294 -9.84 -25.52 -6.95
N MET A 295 -10.75 -24.99 -6.11
CA MET A 295 -12.12 -25.51 -5.97
C MET A 295 -12.98 -25.07 -7.15
N PRO A 296 -13.81 -25.94 -7.72
CA PRO A 296 -14.73 -25.57 -8.80
C PRO A 296 -15.81 -24.61 -8.31
N VAL A 297 -16.12 -23.64 -9.16
CA VAL A 297 -17.20 -22.69 -8.98
C VAL A 297 -18.53 -23.45 -9.03
N GLY A 298 -19.23 -23.54 -7.91
CA GLY A 298 -20.62 -24.00 -7.90
C GLY A 298 -20.99 -25.06 -6.87
N SER A 299 -20.90 -24.74 -5.57
CA SER A 299 -21.82 -25.33 -4.57
C SER A 299 -21.77 -24.55 -3.27
N ARG A 300 -22.94 -24.13 -2.78
CA ARG A 300 -23.14 -23.54 -1.43
C ARG A 300 -23.05 -24.64 -0.35
N LYS A 301 -21.97 -25.39 -0.29
CA LYS A 301 -21.71 -26.28 0.86
C LYS A 301 -20.64 -25.64 1.72
N ALA A 302 -20.88 -25.62 3.03
CA ALA A 302 -19.94 -25.12 4.02
C ALA A 302 -18.56 -25.73 3.75
N ALA A 303 -17.53 -24.88 3.71
CA ALA A 303 -16.16 -25.36 3.61
C ALA A 303 -15.86 -26.29 4.80
N PRO A 304 -15.15 -27.39 4.60
CA PRO A 304 -14.81 -28.28 5.69
C PRO A 304 -14.04 -27.52 6.75
N VAL A 305 -14.46 -27.65 8.00
CA VAL A 305 -13.73 -27.14 9.17
C VAL A 305 -12.40 -27.86 9.18
N CYS A 306 -11.32 -27.14 8.97
CA CYS A 306 -10.00 -27.74 9.06
C CYS A 306 -9.61 -27.87 10.54
N ASP A 307 -9.75 -29.06 11.10
CA ASP A 307 -9.39 -29.35 12.49
C ASP A 307 -7.88 -29.21 12.79
N LYS A 308 -7.08 -29.01 11.75
CA LYS A 308 -5.62 -28.87 11.84
C LYS A 308 -5.15 -27.44 12.18
N TRP A 309 -6.04 -26.46 12.24
CA TRP A 309 -5.64 -25.09 12.54
C TRP A 309 -5.60 -24.82 14.03
N PRO A 310 -4.55 -24.16 14.55
CA PRO A 310 -4.48 -23.80 15.94
C PRO A 310 -5.65 -22.89 16.31
N ASP A 311 -6.18 -23.12 17.52
CA ASP A 311 -7.24 -22.28 18.04
C ASP A 311 -6.66 -21.05 18.74
N THR A 312 -6.53 -19.94 18.00
CA THR A 312 -6.08 -18.66 18.54
C THR A 312 -7.17 -17.92 19.32
N GLY A 313 -8.39 -18.44 19.34
CA GLY A 313 -9.57 -17.77 19.90
C GLY A 313 -10.21 -16.74 18.96
N TRP A 314 -9.59 -16.49 17.80
CA TRP A 314 -10.02 -15.51 16.81
C TRP A 314 -9.95 -16.11 15.41
N TRP A 315 -10.93 -15.79 14.59
CA TRP A 315 -11.06 -16.23 13.20
C TRP A 315 -11.34 -15.05 12.29
N LEU A 316 -10.48 -14.77 11.32
CA LEU A 316 -10.70 -13.75 10.33
C LEU A 316 -11.37 -14.35 9.10
N SER A 317 -12.57 -13.90 8.78
CA SER A 317 -13.26 -14.26 7.55
C SER A 317 -12.66 -13.51 6.37
N THR A 318 -12.13 -14.22 5.38
CA THR A 318 -11.52 -13.61 4.17
C THR A 318 -12.54 -12.93 3.25
N ASN A 319 -13.82 -13.34 3.33
CA ASN A 319 -14.86 -12.74 2.49
C ASN A 319 -15.36 -11.38 3.02
N SER A 320 -15.28 -11.15 4.32
CA SER A 320 -15.81 -9.94 4.95
C SER A 320 -14.77 -9.12 5.69
N MET A 321 -13.55 -9.64 5.81
CA MET A 321 -12.45 -9.11 6.65
C MET A 321 -12.89 -8.84 8.09
N LYS A 322 -13.90 -9.60 8.56
CA LYS A 322 -14.41 -9.51 9.92
C LYS A 322 -13.80 -10.60 10.78
N ARG A 323 -13.32 -10.17 11.94
CA ARG A 323 -12.81 -11.05 12.97
C ARG A 323 -13.96 -11.55 13.82
N HIS A 324 -13.97 -12.86 14.08
CA HIS A 324 -14.96 -13.55 14.89
C HIS A 324 -14.28 -14.18 16.11
N ASN A 325 -14.83 -14.02 17.29
CA ASN A 325 -14.37 -14.72 18.49
C ASN A 325 -15.04 -16.10 18.62
N ARG A 326 -14.57 -16.93 19.55
CA ARG A 326 -15.09 -18.31 19.78
C ARG A 326 -16.60 -18.38 20.02
N LYS A 327 -17.23 -17.32 20.53
CA LYS A 327 -18.67 -17.27 20.81
C LYS A 327 -19.50 -16.95 19.57
N CYS A 328 -18.87 -16.58 18.46
CA CYS A 328 -19.56 -16.21 17.24
C CYS A 328 -20.04 -17.44 16.46
N GLU A 329 -21.27 -17.42 15.99
CA GLU A 329 -21.81 -18.46 15.11
C GLU A 329 -20.99 -18.68 13.82
N ASN A 330 -20.24 -17.66 13.39
CA ASN A 330 -19.40 -17.67 12.20
C ASN A 330 -17.93 -18.03 12.50
N TYR A 331 -17.58 -18.28 13.77
CA TYR A 331 -16.23 -18.70 14.14
C TYR A 331 -15.88 -20.02 13.47
N ARG A 332 -14.79 -20.06 12.71
CA ARG A 332 -14.32 -21.22 11.92
C ARG A 332 -15.34 -21.81 10.92
N LYS A 333 -16.52 -21.19 10.75
CA LYS A 333 -17.56 -21.65 9.80
C LYS A 333 -17.55 -20.88 8.48
N THR A 334 -16.82 -19.78 8.40
CA THR A 334 -16.62 -19.01 7.17
C THR A 334 -15.25 -19.32 6.60
N ARG A 335 -15.07 -19.10 5.30
CA ARG A 335 -13.74 -19.16 4.68
C ARG A 335 -12.85 -18.11 5.35
N GLY A 336 -11.72 -18.53 5.92
CA GLY A 336 -10.86 -17.64 6.71
C GLY A 336 -9.68 -18.39 7.31
N TYR A 337 -9.02 -17.74 8.26
CA TYR A 337 -7.86 -18.29 8.99
C TYR A 337 -7.84 -17.81 10.44
N PRO A 338 -7.13 -18.52 11.35
CA PRO A 338 -6.88 -18.04 12.70
C PRO A 338 -6.12 -16.71 12.66
N CYS A 339 -6.55 -15.74 13.45
CA CYS A 339 -5.97 -14.40 13.48
C CYS A 339 -5.64 -13.95 14.91
N ARG A 340 -5.00 -12.79 15.04
CA ARG A 340 -4.79 -12.11 16.31
C ARG A 340 -5.99 -11.23 16.66
N LYS A 341 -6.08 -10.80 17.92
CA LYS A 341 -7.15 -9.94 18.41
C LYS A 341 -7.21 -8.58 17.72
N ASP A 342 -6.12 -8.13 17.16
CA ASP A 342 -5.95 -6.83 16.49
C ASP A 342 -6.04 -6.89 14.95
N GLU A 343 -6.20 -8.09 14.37
CA GLU A 343 -6.36 -8.27 12.93
C GLU A 343 -7.81 -8.14 12.48
N GLY A 344 -8.05 -7.39 11.39
CA GLY A 344 -9.37 -7.21 10.79
C GLY A 344 -10.35 -6.39 11.63
N SER A 345 -11.53 -6.17 11.08
CA SER A 345 -12.60 -5.44 11.76
C SER A 345 -13.40 -6.36 12.70
N PRO A 346 -13.87 -5.88 13.86
CA PRO A 346 -14.75 -6.67 14.71
C PRO A 346 -16.06 -7.05 14.00
N CYS A 347 -16.51 -8.29 14.19
CA CYS A 347 -17.83 -8.71 13.75
C CYS A 347 -18.92 -8.00 14.56
N GLY A 348 -19.88 -7.36 13.90
CA GLY A 348 -20.99 -6.64 14.56
C GLY A 348 -21.86 -7.51 15.46
N LYS A 349 -21.86 -8.84 15.30
CA LYS A 349 -22.61 -9.78 16.13
C LYS A 349 -21.89 -10.22 17.40
N CYS A 350 -20.57 -10.29 17.38
CA CYS A 350 -19.80 -10.84 18.49
C CYS A 350 -18.74 -9.87 19.05
N GLY A 351 -18.65 -8.67 18.52
CA GLY A 351 -17.64 -7.70 18.92
C GLY A 351 -16.21 -8.08 18.49
N GLY A 352 -16.06 -9.15 17.72
CA GLY A 352 -14.81 -9.61 17.07
C GLY A 352 -13.75 -10.02 18.00
#